data_5aeeacbe70f31981d287c4c141d84939
#
_entry.id   5aeeacbe70f31981d287c4c141d84939
#
_cell.length_a   1.000
_cell.length_b   1.000
_cell.length_c   1.000
_cell.angle_alpha   90.00
_cell.angle_beta   90.00
_cell.angle_gamma   90.00
#
_symmetry.space_group_name_H-M   'P 1'
#
loop_
_entity.id
_entity.type
_entity.pdbx_description
1 polymer ?
#
loop_
_entity_poly.entity_id
_entity_poly.type
_entity_poly.pdbx_seq_one_letter_code
_entity_poly.pdbx_strand_id
1 'polypeptide(L)'
;MKKSSLVYIVLSLSVIALLASCDDSVLSRMSDVEAFIDNRPDSALVVLESIPSSSLKTREQRAKYALLKSIALDKNYIDVTSDSIIAPAVSYYRHHGSADEKLKTFYYRGLVSYNDMDIDAAMSYFVLAENNERKASDNIAKGRLHRMKQVLFSELFFNTEALAEEKQCLHYYEKAGDSTRAFNCFMNIANIFMRQGLLDSAGVYLHRCESNIGISDEEQRLLYYSNLLEYDYDSHASQDVVERHLKNYLDNISDSLSVDYIGLAVAYSYLGKLEDAMSALNAYEKNNDVSDNQLFYSILSKVLYERGNYKNAFDAYSEYVRISDSEDLKIFESKAKYAQDVFDRELERRNMMFERFCVYSALFFIIIIVLVASIVIGKKIRLYRKEQTELKAMLEDAANEIEELKKIKENGLLDDNLLGIINERISLLNEYIKETMSGVQISASECMNSFIKDKEHFLESTRILFRFSHPKFMKYLEQHGLNVWEQSVCCLVLNGVQSKGLSLKLDYSTGTIGNKLSCIRKKLADGQDDRRELVTILKNICSMQES
;
A
#
# COMPACT_ATOMS: atom_id res chain seq x y z
N MET A 1 -9.76 41.69 -37.13
CA MET A 1 -9.17 40.39 -36.73
C MET A 1 -9.78 39.73 -35.49
N LYS A 2 -10.60 40.37 -34.65
CA LYS A 2 -11.17 39.77 -33.42
C LYS A 2 -12.47 38.95 -33.62
N LYS A 3 -13.22 39.08 -34.71
CA LYS A 3 -14.47 38.33 -34.94
C LYS A 3 -14.24 36.91 -35.49
N SER A 4 -13.19 36.66 -36.28
CA SER A 4 -12.89 35.34 -36.82
C SER A 4 -12.37 34.35 -35.74
N SER A 5 -11.54 34.80 -34.79
CA SER A 5 -11.09 33.96 -33.68
C SER A 5 -12.21 33.46 -32.78
N LEU A 6 -13.24 34.28 -32.54
CA LEU A 6 -14.39 33.88 -31.71
C LEU A 6 -15.24 32.81 -32.40
N VAL A 7 -15.40 32.90 -33.75
CA VAL A 7 -16.12 31.90 -34.55
C VAL A 7 -15.38 30.55 -34.54
N TYR A 8 -14.05 30.54 -34.65
CA TYR A 8 -13.26 29.30 -34.55
C TYR A 8 -13.30 28.67 -33.16
N ILE A 9 -13.31 29.48 -32.07
CA ILE A 9 -13.46 28.99 -30.71
C ILE A 9 -14.85 28.38 -30.47
N VAL A 10 -15.91 29.03 -30.98
CA VAL A 10 -17.30 28.52 -30.86
C VAL A 10 -17.47 27.26 -31.72
N LEU A 11 -16.89 27.19 -32.91
CA LEU A 11 -16.90 25.99 -33.74
C LEU A 11 -16.10 24.84 -33.14
N SER A 12 -14.93 25.11 -32.53
CA SER A 12 -14.17 24.07 -31.82
C SER A 12 -14.87 23.57 -30.57
N LEU A 13 -15.52 24.45 -29.80
CA LEU A 13 -16.34 24.08 -28.62
C LEU A 13 -17.61 23.29 -29.02
N SER A 14 -18.25 23.64 -30.14
CA SER A 14 -19.39 22.87 -30.66
C SER A 14 -19.01 21.49 -31.22
N VAL A 15 -17.83 21.36 -31.84
CA VAL A 15 -17.30 20.06 -32.28
C VAL A 15 -16.89 19.19 -31.06
N ILE A 16 -16.29 19.78 -30.02
CA ILE A 16 -15.98 19.08 -28.76
C ILE A 16 -17.26 18.63 -28.06
N ALA A 17 -18.32 19.48 -28.04
CA ALA A 17 -19.61 19.12 -27.44
C ALA A 17 -20.34 18.01 -28.22
N LEU A 18 -20.25 18.00 -29.58
CA LEU A 18 -20.79 16.93 -30.41
C LEU A 18 -20.02 15.60 -30.27
N LEU A 19 -18.71 15.66 -30.08
CA LEU A 19 -17.89 14.47 -29.79
C LEU A 19 -18.17 13.89 -28.38
N ALA A 20 -18.37 14.73 -27.39
CA ALA A 20 -18.76 14.31 -26.03
C ALA A 20 -20.17 13.68 -26.00
N SER A 21 -21.14 14.22 -26.79
CA SER A 21 -22.50 13.69 -26.90
C SER A 21 -22.60 12.29 -27.52
N CYS A 22 -21.65 11.90 -28.41
CA CYS A 22 -21.61 10.55 -28.99
C CYS A 22 -21.01 9.51 -28.02
N ASP A 23 -20.11 9.92 -27.13
CA ASP A 23 -19.51 9.02 -26.12
C ASP A 23 -20.52 8.66 -25.02
N ASP A 24 -21.37 9.61 -24.59
CA ASP A 24 -22.44 9.38 -23.61
C ASP A 24 -23.51 8.40 -24.11
N SER A 25 -23.78 8.35 -25.40
CA SER A 25 -24.83 7.49 -25.96
C SER A 25 -24.47 5.99 -25.90
N VAL A 26 -23.21 5.61 -26.09
CA VAL A 26 -22.77 4.20 -26.05
C VAL A 26 -22.73 3.69 -24.60
N LEU A 27 -22.20 4.49 -23.67
CA LEU A 27 -22.21 4.14 -22.23
C LEU A 27 -23.62 4.04 -21.68
N SER A 28 -24.53 4.96 -22.10
CA SER A 28 -25.95 4.90 -21.72
C SER A 28 -26.61 3.59 -22.18
N ARG A 29 -26.42 3.21 -23.47
CA ARG A 29 -26.93 1.92 -23.98
C ARG A 29 -26.40 0.71 -23.21
N MET A 30 -25.11 0.70 -22.86
CA MET A 30 -24.53 -0.37 -22.04
C MET A 30 -25.07 -0.36 -20.61
N SER A 31 -25.36 0.80 -20.03
CA SER A 31 -26.00 0.89 -18.73
C SER A 31 -27.45 0.42 -18.75
N ASP A 32 -28.18 0.68 -19.84
CA ASP A 32 -29.53 0.13 -20.05
C ASP A 32 -29.49 -1.40 -20.14
N VAL A 33 -28.51 -1.95 -20.88
CA VAL A 33 -28.30 -3.41 -20.94
C VAL A 33 -28.01 -3.98 -19.55
N GLU A 34 -27.13 -3.35 -18.78
CA GLU A 34 -26.78 -3.79 -17.42
C GLU A 34 -28.02 -3.86 -16.50
N ALA A 35 -28.99 -2.99 -16.68
CA ALA A 35 -30.20 -2.95 -15.87
C ALA A 35 -31.15 -4.15 -16.12
N PHE A 36 -31.12 -4.77 -17.29
CA PHE A 36 -32.02 -5.88 -17.62
C PHE A 36 -31.32 -7.22 -17.96
N ILE A 37 -30.01 -7.26 -18.02
CA ILE A 37 -29.23 -8.44 -18.41
C ILE A 37 -29.51 -9.68 -17.55
N ASP A 38 -29.89 -9.46 -16.27
CA ASP A 38 -30.25 -10.54 -15.35
C ASP A 38 -31.58 -11.22 -15.70
N ASN A 39 -32.52 -10.46 -16.26
CA ASN A 39 -33.88 -10.93 -16.53
C ASN A 39 -34.11 -11.30 -18.00
N ARG A 40 -33.31 -10.72 -18.93
CA ARG A 40 -33.44 -10.93 -20.37
C ARG A 40 -32.07 -11.02 -21.02
N PRO A 41 -31.27 -12.07 -20.72
CA PRO A 41 -29.92 -12.21 -21.20
C PRO A 41 -29.82 -12.37 -22.73
N ASP A 42 -30.80 -13.02 -23.36
CA ASP A 42 -30.95 -13.14 -24.80
C ASP A 42 -31.04 -11.77 -25.48
N SER A 43 -31.95 -10.93 -25.00
CA SER A 43 -32.12 -9.56 -25.49
C SER A 43 -30.86 -8.71 -25.23
N ALA A 44 -30.23 -8.89 -24.07
CA ALA A 44 -28.98 -8.20 -23.73
C ALA A 44 -27.85 -8.55 -24.73
N LEU A 45 -27.70 -9.82 -25.08
CA LEU A 45 -26.71 -10.27 -26.04
C LEU A 45 -26.95 -9.65 -27.43
N VAL A 46 -28.19 -9.66 -27.91
CA VAL A 46 -28.58 -9.04 -29.21
C VAL A 46 -28.24 -7.54 -29.24
N VAL A 47 -28.59 -6.80 -28.16
CA VAL A 47 -28.28 -5.37 -28.06
C VAL A 47 -26.77 -5.14 -28.05
N LEU A 48 -26.01 -5.91 -27.29
CA LEU A 48 -24.54 -5.79 -27.25
C LEU A 48 -23.92 -6.06 -28.62
N GLU A 49 -24.35 -7.09 -29.33
CA GLU A 49 -23.84 -7.44 -30.66
C GLU A 49 -24.20 -6.39 -31.72
N SER A 50 -25.26 -5.61 -31.52
CA SER A 50 -25.61 -4.49 -32.39
C SER A 50 -24.69 -3.26 -32.22
N ILE A 51 -23.82 -3.22 -31.19
CA ILE A 51 -22.87 -2.14 -30.94
C ILE A 51 -21.63 -2.33 -31.82
N PRO A 52 -21.36 -1.45 -32.82
CA PRO A 52 -20.18 -1.60 -33.66
C PRO A 52 -18.90 -1.42 -32.85
N SER A 53 -17.89 -2.26 -33.06
CA SER A 53 -16.58 -2.12 -32.38
C SER A 53 -15.93 -0.75 -32.62
N SER A 54 -16.20 -0.12 -33.76
CA SER A 54 -15.72 1.24 -34.09
C SER A 54 -16.32 2.34 -33.22
N SER A 55 -17.45 2.09 -32.56
CA SER A 55 -18.09 3.02 -31.60
C SER A 55 -17.47 2.98 -30.19
N LEU A 56 -16.70 1.92 -29.88
CA LEU A 56 -16.01 1.74 -28.60
C LEU A 56 -14.65 2.46 -28.61
N LYS A 57 -14.66 3.77 -28.45
CA LYS A 57 -13.47 4.62 -28.62
C LYS A 57 -12.53 4.57 -27.42
N THR A 58 -13.07 4.58 -26.19
CA THR A 58 -12.27 4.62 -24.95
C THR A 58 -11.92 3.23 -24.43
N ARG A 59 -10.90 3.14 -23.57
CA ARG A 59 -10.56 1.89 -22.88
C ARG A 59 -11.68 1.44 -21.96
N GLU A 60 -12.35 2.38 -21.30
CA GLU A 60 -13.49 2.13 -20.43
C GLU A 60 -14.68 1.53 -21.16
N GLN A 61 -15.05 2.10 -22.33
CA GLN A 61 -16.13 1.57 -23.16
C GLN A 61 -15.85 0.14 -23.60
N ARG A 62 -14.63 -0.14 -24.05
CA ARG A 62 -14.22 -1.51 -24.42
C ARG A 62 -14.26 -2.47 -23.24
N ALA A 63 -13.85 -2.02 -22.04
CA ALA A 63 -13.88 -2.84 -20.83
C ALA A 63 -15.31 -3.13 -20.38
N LYS A 64 -16.19 -2.12 -20.33
CA LYS A 64 -17.60 -2.29 -19.97
C LYS A 64 -18.32 -3.20 -20.96
N TYR A 65 -18.10 -3.00 -22.25
CA TYR A 65 -18.63 -3.89 -23.29
C TYR A 65 -18.17 -5.35 -23.11
N ALA A 66 -16.88 -5.55 -22.89
CA ALA A 66 -16.29 -6.88 -22.70
C ALA A 66 -16.90 -7.61 -21.49
N LEU A 67 -17.04 -6.89 -20.36
CA LEU A 67 -17.66 -7.43 -19.14
C LEU A 67 -19.12 -7.80 -19.38
N LEU A 68 -19.93 -6.88 -19.91
CA LEU A 68 -21.35 -7.15 -20.18
C LEU A 68 -21.55 -8.27 -21.21
N LYS A 69 -20.71 -8.36 -22.24
CA LYS A 69 -20.78 -9.44 -23.21
C LYS A 69 -20.46 -10.79 -22.57
N SER A 70 -19.46 -10.87 -21.70
CA SER A 70 -19.15 -12.09 -20.96
C SER A 70 -20.30 -12.51 -20.03
N ILE A 71 -20.95 -11.55 -19.34
CA ILE A 71 -22.15 -11.78 -18.54
C ILE A 71 -23.29 -12.32 -19.42
N ALA A 72 -23.55 -11.70 -20.55
CA ALA A 72 -24.64 -12.10 -21.45
C ALA A 72 -24.42 -13.51 -22.03
N LEU A 73 -23.18 -13.84 -22.41
CA LEU A 73 -22.85 -15.18 -22.93
C LEU A 73 -23.08 -16.27 -21.88
N ASP A 74 -22.54 -16.09 -20.66
CA ASP A 74 -22.73 -17.02 -19.54
C ASP A 74 -24.22 -17.24 -19.22
N LYS A 75 -25.00 -16.17 -19.14
CA LYS A 75 -26.44 -16.26 -18.85
C LYS A 75 -27.29 -16.86 -19.98
N ASN A 76 -26.75 -16.93 -21.19
CA ASN A 76 -27.34 -17.66 -22.33
C ASN A 76 -26.78 -19.08 -22.49
N TYR A 77 -26.08 -19.60 -21.47
CA TYR A 77 -25.48 -20.95 -21.45
C TYR A 77 -24.48 -21.15 -22.62
N ILE A 78 -23.76 -20.10 -23.00
CA ILE A 78 -22.72 -20.15 -24.02
C ILE A 78 -21.36 -20.18 -23.33
N ASP A 79 -20.76 -21.36 -23.29
CA ASP A 79 -19.46 -21.57 -22.69
C ASP A 79 -18.36 -20.96 -23.53
N VAL A 80 -17.61 -20.05 -22.94
CA VAL A 80 -16.48 -19.37 -23.56
C VAL A 80 -15.18 -19.91 -22.96
N THR A 81 -14.30 -20.46 -23.80
CA THR A 81 -12.99 -21.01 -23.41
C THR A 81 -11.84 -20.04 -23.69
N SER A 82 -12.02 -19.06 -24.59
CA SER A 82 -11.01 -18.06 -24.93
C SER A 82 -11.20 -16.78 -24.11
N ASP A 83 -10.11 -16.25 -23.56
CA ASP A 83 -10.11 -15.00 -22.80
C ASP A 83 -10.23 -13.73 -23.68
N SER A 84 -10.23 -13.87 -24.99
CA SER A 84 -10.24 -12.76 -25.96
C SER A 84 -11.40 -11.76 -25.74
N ILE A 85 -12.56 -12.24 -25.29
CA ILE A 85 -13.73 -11.39 -25.00
C ILE A 85 -13.55 -10.61 -23.71
N ILE A 86 -13.13 -11.27 -22.62
CA ILE A 86 -13.03 -10.64 -21.29
C ILE A 86 -11.71 -9.87 -21.08
N ALA A 87 -10.67 -10.11 -21.87
CA ALA A 87 -9.34 -9.53 -21.72
C ALA A 87 -9.32 -7.98 -21.65
N PRO A 88 -10.11 -7.22 -22.45
CA PRO A 88 -10.20 -5.76 -22.32
C PRO A 88 -10.72 -5.33 -20.94
N ALA A 89 -11.69 -6.05 -20.36
CA ALA A 89 -12.20 -5.78 -19.02
C ALA A 89 -11.12 -6.05 -17.96
N VAL A 90 -10.43 -7.18 -18.03
CA VAL A 90 -9.34 -7.54 -17.10
C VAL A 90 -8.23 -6.50 -17.13
N SER A 91 -7.80 -6.06 -18.33
CA SER A 91 -6.74 -5.05 -18.51
C SER A 91 -7.11 -3.71 -17.89
N TYR A 92 -8.36 -3.29 -17.99
CA TYR A 92 -8.82 -2.00 -17.49
C TYR A 92 -9.18 -2.07 -16.00
N TYR A 93 -10.06 -3.00 -15.60
CA TYR A 93 -10.60 -3.06 -14.24
C TYR A 93 -9.59 -3.57 -13.20
N ARG A 94 -8.47 -4.14 -13.59
CA ARG A 94 -7.37 -4.46 -12.65
C ARG A 94 -6.94 -3.23 -11.87
N HIS A 95 -6.93 -2.05 -12.50
CA HIS A 95 -6.44 -0.80 -11.92
C HIS A 95 -7.52 0.27 -11.74
N HIS A 96 -8.68 0.13 -12.38
CA HIS A 96 -9.77 1.09 -12.42
C HIS A 96 -11.07 0.46 -11.96
N GLY A 97 -12.16 1.27 -11.89
CA GLY A 97 -13.51 0.80 -11.60
C GLY A 97 -13.81 0.52 -10.14
N SER A 98 -15.08 0.25 -9.90
CA SER A 98 -15.64 -0.13 -8.59
C SER A 98 -15.21 -1.53 -8.14
N ALA A 99 -15.48 -1.85 -6.88
CA ALA A 99 -15.24 -3.20 -6.35
C ALA A 99 -16.16 -4.25 -7.03
N ASP A 100 -17.39 -3.88 -7.37
CA ASP A 100 -18.33 -4.76 -8.08
C ASP A 100 -17.86 -5.09 -9.51
N GLU A 101 -17.37 -4.08 -10.26
CA GLU A 101 -16.80 -4.30 -11.59
C GLU A 101 -15.55 -5.20 -11.54
N LYS A 102 -14.69 -5.01 -10.56
CA LYS A 102 -13.50 -5.86 -10.35
C LYS A 102 -13.87 -7.29 -9.99
N LEU A 103 -14.80 -7.47 -9.03
CA LEU A 103 -15.30 -8.78 -8.63
C LEU A 103 -15.87 -9.51 -9.83
N LYS A 104 -16.81 -8.91 -10.57
CA LYS A 104 -17.43 -9.50 -11.77
C LYS A 104 -16.39 -9.81 -12.85
N THR A 105 -15.45 -8.89 -13.12
CA THR A 105 -14.42 -9.09 -14.15
C THR A 105 -13.54 -10.29 -13.85
N PHE A 106 -13.04 -10.40 -12.63
CA PHE A 106 -12.19 -11.53 -12.24
C PHE A 106 -12.99 -12.84 -12.14
N TYR A 107 -14.25 -12.79 -11.69
CA TYR A 107 -15.16 -13.92 -11.72
C TYR A 107 -15.31 -14.46 -13.15
N TYR A 108 -15.68 -13.63 -14.12
CA TYR A 108 -15.88 -14.09 -15.51
C TYR A 108 -14.57 -14.52 -16.18
N ARG A 109 -13.43 -13.94 -15.81
CA ARG A 109 -12.14 -14.45 -16.27
C ARG A 109 -11.82 -15.83 -15.69
N GLY A 110 -12.14 -16.04 -14.40
CA GLY A 110 -12.06 -17.34 -13.75
C GLY A 110 -12.97 -18.37 -14.41
N LEU A 111 -14.21 -17.99 -14.73
CA LEU A 111 -15.17 -18.87 -15.42
C LEU A 111 -14.67 -19.30 -16.80
N VAL A 112 -14.09 -18.38 -17.57
CA VAL A 112 -13.45 -18.71 -18.87
C VAL A 112 -12.31 -19.72 -18.70
N SER A 113 -11.49 -19.59 -17.64
CA SER A 113 -10.44 -20.56 -17.33
C SER A 113 -11.01 -21.92 -16.93
N TYR A 114 -12.09 -21.91 -16.15
CA TYR A 114 -12.79 -23.14 -15.76
C TYR A 114 -13.34 -23.89 -16.99
N ASN A 115 -14.00 -23.18 -17.91
CA ASN A 115 -14.52 -23.76 -19.15
C ASN A 115 -13.40 -24.31 -20.07
N ASP A 116 -12.20 -23.73 -19.99
CA ASP A 116 -10.99 -24.21 -20.69
C ASP A 116 -10.25 -25.32 -19.93
N MET A 117 -10.84 -25.83 -18.83
CA MET A 117 -10.26 -26.87 -17.95
C MET A 117 -8.94 -26.45 -17.26
N ASP A 118 -8.61 -25.14 -17.23
CA ASP A 118 -7.48 -24.61 -16.46
C ASP A 118 -7.93 -24.27 -15.04
N ILE A 119 -8.00 -25.28 -14.20
CA ILE A 119 -8.49 -25.19 -12.81
C ILE A 119 -7.63 -24.27 -11.96
N ASP A 120 -6.30 -24.28 -12.16
CA ASP A 120 -5.34 -23.46 -11.40
C ASP A 120 -5.53 -21.98 -11.73
N ALA A 121 -5.67 -21.63 -13.01
CA ALA A 121 -5.98 -20.27 -13.42
C ALA A 121 -7.39 -19.84 -12.96
N ALA A 122 -8.39 -20.71 -13.04
CA ALA A 122 -9.74 -20.44 -12.56
C ALA A 122 -9.74 -20.05 -11.08
N MET A 123 -9.14 -20.88 -10.22
CA MET A 123 -9.02 -20.60 -8.78
C MET A 123 -8.25 -19.29 -8.52
N SER A 124 -7.17 -19.05 -9.25
CA SER A 124 -6.38 -17.81 -9.11
C SER A 124 -7.21 -16.56 -9.38
N TYR A 125 -8.05 -16.57 -10.42
CA TYR A 125 -8.94 -15.46 -10.74
C TYR A 125 -10.10 -15.34 -9.75
N PHE A 126 -10.65 -16.45 -9.23
CA PHE A 126 -11.67 -16.39 -8.18
C PHE A 126 -11.11 -15.79 -6.87
N VAL A 127 -9.88 -16.08 -6.50
CA VAL A 127 -9.20 -15.42 -5.37
C VAL A 127 -9.01 -13.91 -5.63
N LEU A 128 -8.68 -13.51 -6.87
CA LEU A 128 -8.62 -12.09 -7.23
C LEU A 128 -10.00 -11.41 -7.16
N ALA A 129 -11.07 -12.10 -7.50
CA ALA A 129 -12.44 -11.61 -7.34
C ALA A 129 -12.77 -11.43 -5.85
N GLU A 130 -12.48 -12.43 -5.01
CA GLU A 130 -12.71 -12.44 -3.57
C GLU A 130 -12.00 -11.29 -2.83
N ASN A 131 -10.80 -10.89 -3.26
CA ASN A 131 -10.08 -9.75 -2.72
C ASN A 131 -10.87 -8.42 -2.82
N ASN A 132 -11.88 -8.35 -3.68
CA ASN A 132 -12.76 -7.18 -3.83
C ASN A 132 -14.10 -7.33 -3.10
N GLU A 133 -14.43 -8.52 -2.62
CA GLU A 133 -15.72 -8.89 -2.03
C GLU A 133 -16.15 -7.97 -0.87
N ARG A 134 -15.22 -7.69 0.07
CA ARG A 134 -15.52 -6.85 1.24
C ARG A 134 -16.04 -5.46 0.87
N LYS A 135 -15.62 -4.92 -0.28
CA LYS A 135 -15.97 -3.58 -0.76
C LYS A 135 -17.09 -3.60 -1.80
N ALA A 136 -17.36 -4.75 -2.38
CA ALA A 136 -18.43 -4.92 -3.35
C ALA A 136 -19.79 -4.89 -2.66
N SER A 137 -20.82 -4.45 -3.37
CA SER A 137 -22.21 -4.34 -2.91
C SER A 137 -23.12 -5.44 -3.47
N ASP A 138 -22.76 -6.04 -4.61
CA ASP A 138 -23.54 -7.04 -5.32
C ASP A 138 -23.47 -8.41 -4.65
N ASN A 139 -24.47 -8.71 -3.80
CA ASN A 139 -24.54 -10.00 -3.09
C ASN A 139 -24.80 -11.19 -4.02
N ILE A 140 -25.48 -10.99 -5.17
CA ILE A 140 -25.66 -12.06 -6.16
C ILE A 140 -24.32 -12.45 -6.78
N ALA A 141 -23.49 -11.46 -7.17
CA ALA A 141 -22.17 -11.74 -7.73
C ALA A 141 -21.24 -12.43 -6.71
N LYS A 142 -21.32 -12.05 -5.43
CA LYS A 142 -20.58 -12.74 -4.34
C LYS A 142 -21.04 -14.20 -4.19
N GLY A 143 -22.34 -14.44 -4.15
CA GLY A 143 -22.88 -15.78 -4.07
C GLY A 143 -22.42 -16.65 -5.23
N ARG A 144 -22.44 -16.14 -6.48
CA ARG A 144 -21.90 -16.85 -7.66
C ARG A 144 -20.42 -17.18 -7.54
N LEU A 145 -19.61 -16.27 -7.01
CA LEU A 145 -18.18 -16.50 -6.77
C LEU A 145 -17.97 -17.71 -5.85
N HIS A 146 -18.65 -17.73 -4.70
CA HIS A 146 -18.52 -18.83 -3.75
C HIS A 146 -19.09 -20.14 -4.30
N ARG A 147 -20.14 -20.08 -5.14
CA ARG A 147 -20.64 -21.26 -5.85
C ARG A 147 -19.57 -21.88 -6.75
N MET A 148 -18.86 -21.08 -7.57
CA MET A 148 -17.82 -21.61 -8.45
C MET A 148 -16.62 -22.16 -7.68
N LYS A 149 -16.23 -21.51 -6.58
CA LYS A 149 -15.20 -22.06 -5.68
C LYS A 149 -15.63 -23.39 -5.06
N GLN A 150 -16.90 -23.50 -4.65
CA GLN A 150 -17.48 -24.74 -4.14
C GLN A 150 -17.43 -25.86 -5.19
N VAL A 151 -17.79 -25.56 -6.44
CA VAL A 151 -17.72 -26.53 -7.55
C VAL A 151 -16.29 -27.06 -7.70
N LEU A 152 -15.30 -26.15 -7.80
CA LEU A 152 -13.88 -26.54 -7.91
C LEU A 152 -13.41 -27.41 -6.74
N PHE A 153 -13.75 -27.05 -5.51
CA PHE A 153 -13.39 -27.86 -4.35
C PHE A 153 -14.09 -29.21 -4.35
N SER A 154 -15.35 -29.29 -4.83
CA SER A 154 -16.08 -30.57 -4.93
C SER A 154 -15.47 -31.49 -5.99
N GLU A 155 -15.06 -30.98 -7.15
CA GLU A 155 -14.37 -31.73 -8.20
C GLU A 155 -13.04 -32.31 -7.75
N LEU A 156 -12.37 -31.59 -6.83
CA LEU A 156 -11.11 -32.01 -6.20
C LEU A 156 -11.33 -32.85 -4.93
N PHE A 157 -12.56 -33.20 -4.59
CA PHE A 157 -12.95 -33.96 -3.38
C PHE A 157 -12.56 -33.28 -2.05
N PHE A 158 -12.44 -31.95 -2.04
CA PHE A 158 -12.22 -31.15 -0.83
C PHE A 158 -13.55 -30.79 -0.17
N ASN A 159 -14.22 -31.77 0.39
CA ASN A 159 -15.57 -31.61 0.93
C ASN A 159 -15.67 -30.57 2.06
N THR A 160 -14.62 -30.39 2.87
CA THR A 160 -14.61 -29.39 3.95
C THR A 160 -14.58 -27.96 3.39
N GLU A 161 -13.73 -27.70 2.42
CA GLU A 161 -13.60 -26.43 1.72
C GLU A 161 -14.85 -26.14 0.89
N ALA A 162 -15.36 -27.14 0.17
CA ALA A 162 -16.61 -27.06 -0.58
C ALA A 162 -17.78 -26.66 0.32
N LEU A 163 -17.90 -27.27 1.49
CA LEU A 163 -18.94 -26.95 2.48
C LEU A 163 -18.81 -25.51 3.00
N ALA A 164 -17.58 -25.06 3.26
CA ALA A 164 -17.34 -23.69 3.71
C ALA A 164 -17.76 -22.66 2.66
N GLU A 165 -17.40 -22.89 1.40
CA GLU A 165 -17.77 -22.01 0.28
C GLU A 165 -19.28 -22.02 0.03
N GLU A 166 -19.94 -23.19 0.09
CA GLU A 166 -21.39 -23.28 -0.10
C GLU A 166 -22.18 -22.56 1.00
N LYS A 167 -21.69 -22.58 2.24
CA LYS A 167 -22.27 -21.77 3.33
C LYS A 167 -22.10 -20.27 3.10
N GLN A 168 -20.99 -19.81 2.53
CA GLN A 168 -20.83 -18.42 2.12
C GLN A 168 -21.76 -18.06 0.95
N CYS A 169 -21.90 -18.96 -0.02
CA CYS A 169 -22.85 -18.83 -1.12
C CYS A 169 -24.27 -18.59 -0.60
N LEU A 170 -24.75 -19.48 0.30
CA LEU A 170 -26.05 -19.36 0.96
C LEU A 170 -26.22 -18.01 1.66
N HIS A 171 -25.24 -17.63 2.49
CA HIS A 171 -25.26 -16.35 3.21
C HIS A 171 -25.47 -15.15 2.29
N TYR A 172 -24.81 -15.10 1.13
CA TYR A 172 -24.97 -14.00 0.20
C TYR A 172 -26.30 -14.04 -0.56
N TYR A 173 -26.82 -15.22 -0.92
CA TYR A 173 -28.13 -15.30 -1.54
C TYR A 173 -29.26 -14.96 -0.56
N GLU A 174 -29.15 -15.36 0.71
CA GLU A 174 -30.08 -14.92 1.76
C GLU A 174 -30.05 -13.39 1.93
N LYS A 175 -28.84 -12.76 1.95
CA LYS A 175 -28.72 -11.29 1.97
C LYS A 175 -29.30 -10.61 0.74
N ALA A 176 -29.26 -11.25 -0.40
CA ALA A 176 -29.84 -10.75 -1.63
C ALA A 176 -31.37 -10.93 -1.67
N GLY A 177 -31.96 -11.72 -0.75
CA GLY A 177 -33.37 -12.10 -0.78
C GLY A 177 -33.70 -13.10 -1.90
N ASP A 178 -32.68 -13.80 -2.43
CA ASP A 178 -32.84 -14.75 -3.53
C ASP A 178 -33.13 -16.15 -2.99
N SER A 179 -34.41 -16.39 -2.70
CA SER A 179 -34.87 -17.66 -2.12
C SER A 179 -34.68 -18.86 -3.05
N THR A 180 -34.78 -18.67 -4.36
CA THR A 180 -34.59 -19.73 -5.36
C THR A 180 -33.13 -20.22 -5.36
N ARG A 181 -32.14 -19.30 -5.36
CA ARG A 181 -30.73 -19.70 -5.27
C ARG A 181 -30.36 -20.22 -3.88
N ALA A 182 -30.97 -19.71 -2.81
CA ALA A 182 -30.80 -20.25 -1.45
C ALA A 182 -31.29 -21.67 -1.33
N PHE A 183 -32.40 -22.02 -2.02
CA PHE A 183 -32.91 -23.42 -2.09
C PHE A 183 -31.88 -24.38 -2.69
N ASN A 184 -31.21 -23.97 -3.80
CA ASN A 184 -30.13 -24.78 -4.38
C ASN A 184 -28.94 -24.94 -3.42
N CYS A 185 -28.64 -23.91 -2.61
CA CYS A 185 -27.61 -24.05 -1.58
C CYS A 185 -27.96 -25.08 -0.51
N PHE A 186 -29.23 -25.14 -0.08
CA PHE A 186 -29.65 -26.18 0.88
C PHE A 186 -29.44 -27.59 0.32
N MET A 187 -29.83 -27.82 -0.95
CA MET A 187 -29.60 -29.10 -1.61
C MET A 187 -28.12 -29.48 -1.69
N ASN A 188 -27.29 -28.51 -2.12
CA ASN A 188 -25.85 -28.78 -2.25
C ASN A 188 -25.16 -29.02 -0.90
N ILE A 189 -25.56 -28.32 0.14
CA ILE A 189 -25.04 -28.57 1.50
C ILE A 189 -25.44 -29.98 1.95
N ALA A 190 -26.68 -30.39 1.69
CA ALA A 190 -27.14 -31.76 1.98
C ALA A 190 -26.30 -32.80 1.25
N ASN A 191 -26.06 -32.61 -0.06
CA ASN A 191 -25.25 -33.51 -0.88
C ASN A 191 -23.78 -33.57 -0.39
N ILE A 192 -23.20 -32.46 0.03
CA ILE A 192 -21.84 -32.47 0.60
C ILE A 192 -21.82 -33.28 1.91
N PHE A 193 -22.83 -33.11 2.77
CA PHE A 193 -22.93 -33.91 4.01
C PHE A 193 -23.16 -35.39 3.74
N MET A 194 -24.00 -35.77 2.74
CA MET A 194 -24.16 -37.17 2.33
C MET A 194 -22.83 -37.78 1.88
N ARG A 195 -22.07 -37.09 1.03
CA ARG A 195 -20.72 -37.53 0.63
C ARG A 195 -19.71 -37.67 1.78
N GLN A 196 -19.94 -36.97 2.88
CA GLN A 196 -19.14 -37.08 4.11
C GLN A 196 -19.68 -38.19 5.05
N GLY A 197 -20.77 -38.82 4.74
CA GLY A 197 -21.46 -39.78 5.62
C GLY A 197 -22.14 -39.13 6.84
N LEU A 198 -22.33 -37.83 6.83
CA LEU A 198 -22.94 -37.07 7.92
C LEU A 198 -24.44 -36.90 7.72
N LEU A 199 -25.15 -38.05 7.71
CA LEU A 199 -26.56 -38.15 7.32
C LEU A 199 -27.51 -37.32 8.19
N ASP A 200 -27.27 -37.21 9.50
CA ASP A 200 -28.09 -36.36 10.38
C ASP A 200 -28.04 -34.90 9.94
N SER A 201 -26.86 -34.43 9.55
CA SER A 201 -26.67 -33.06 9.05
C SER A 201 -27.31 -32.89 7.68
N ALA A 202 -27.19 -33.85 6.79
CA ALA A 202 -27.85 -33.85 5.48
C ALA A 202 -29.38 -33.75 5.63
N GLY A 203 -29.97 -34.55 6.51
CA GLY A 203 -31.41 -34.53 6.79
C GLY A 203 -31.93 -33.17 7.25
N VAL A 204 -31.17 -32.43 8.06
CA VAL A 204 -31.54 -31.05 8.46
C VAL A 204 -31.68 -30.12 7.25
N TYR A 205 -30.80 -30.22 6.27
CA TYR A 205 -30.86 -29.36 5.09
C TYR A 205 -31.91 -29.81 4.08
N LEU A 206 -32.14 -31.12 3.92
CA LEU A 206 -33.24 -31.65 3.13
C LEU A 206 -34.60 -31.22 3.72
N HIS A 207 -34.75 -31.20 5.04
CA HIS A 207 -35.95 -30.65 5.67
C HIS A 207 -36.17 -29.16 5.44
N ARG A 208 -35.05 -28.39 5.34
CA ARG A 208 -35.15 -26.99 4.91
C ARG A 208 -35.63 -26.86 3.46
N CYS A 209 -35.19 -27.73 2.56
CA CYS A 209 -35.73 -27.81 1.20
C CYS A 209 -37.23 -28.13 1.20
N GLU A 210 -37.67 -29.14 1.96
CA GLU A 210 -39.08 -29.49 2.11
C GLU A 210 -39.94 -28.29 2.54
N SER A 211 -39.48 -27.58 3.56
CA SER A 211 -40.18 -26.41 4.10
C SER A 211 -40.27 -25.25 3.09
N ASN A 212 -39.43 -25.23 2.08
CA ASN A 212 -39.35 -24.19 1.05
C ASN A 212 -39.74 -24.70 -0.35
N ILE A 213 -40.29 -25.92 -0.47
CA ILE A 213 -40.58 -26.55 -1.76
C ILE A 213 -41.53 -25.73 -2.64
N GLY A 214 -42.39 -24.92 -2.03
CA GLY A 214 -43.35 -24.07 -2.75
C GLY A 214 -42.74 -22.94 -3.57
N ILE A 215 -41.47 -22.58 -3.32
CA ILE A 215 -40.75 -21.54 -4.09
C ILE A 215 -39.87 -22.14 -5.19
N SER A 216 -39.70 -23.47 -5.23
CA SER A 216 -38.88 -24.16 -6.22
C SER A 216 -39.60 -24.24 -7.57
N ASP A 217 -38.84 -24.21 -8.64
CA ASP A 217 -39.30 -24.53 -9.98
C ASP A 217 -39.40 -26.07 -10.18
N GLU A 218 -39.80 -26.49 -11.38
CA GLU A 218 -39.97 -27.93 -11.69
C GLU A 218 -38.66 -28.70 -11.63
N GLU A 219 -37.57 -28.13 -12.14
CA GLU A 219 -36.25 -28.75 -12.14
C GLU A 219 -35.71 -28.89 -10.71
N GLN A 220 -35.86 -27.88 -9.89
CA GLN A 220 -35.46 -27.90 -8.48
C GLN A 220 -36.23 -28.91 -7.66
N ARG A 221 -37.54 -29.07 -7.93
CA ARG A 221 -38.37 -30.10 -7.26
C ARG A 221 -37.95 -31.51 -7.64
N LEU A 222 -37.68 -31.72 -8.93
CA LEU A 222 -37.23 -33.03 -9.39
C LEU A 222 -35.89 -33.40 -8.77
N LEU A 223 -34.93 -32.46 -8.77
CA LEU A 223 -33.63 -32.65 -8.14
C LEU A 223 -33.73 -32.87 -6.63
N TYR A 224 -34.62 -32.17 -5.95
CA TYR A 224 -34.88 -32.40 -4.52
C TYR A 224 -35.36 -33.80 -4.22
N TYR A 225 -36.32 -34.31 -5.00
CA TYR A 225 -36.79 -35.69 -4.81
C TYR A 225 -35.76 -36.75 -5.20
N SER A 226 -34.89 -36.46 -6.19
CA SER A 226 -33.73 -37.32 -6.49
C SER A 226 -32.79 -37.42 -5.29
N ASN A 227 -32.42 -36.25 -4.70
CA ASN A 227 -31.58 -36.21 -3.51
C ASN A 227 -32.21 -36.92 -2.29
N LEU A 228 -33.55 -36.91 -2.16
CA LEU A 228 -34.23 -37.66 -1.13
C LEU A 228 -34.09 -39.17 -1.34
N LEU A 229 -34.16 -39.65 -2.58
CA LEU A 229 -33.99 -41.10 -2.86
C LEU A 229 -32.57 -41.56 -2.54
N GLU A 230 -31.55 -40.74 -2.82
CA GLU A 230 -30.16 -41.00 -2.42
C GLU A 230 -30.01 -41.02 -0.89
N TYR A 231 -30.58 -40.04 -0.22
CA TYR A 231 -30.58 -39.95 1.26
C TYR A 231 -31.28 -41.14 1.90
N ASP A 232 -32.44 -41.58 1.36
CA ASP A 232 -33.19 -42.72 1.86
C ASP A 232 -32.37 -44.02 1.76
N TYR A 233 -31.64 -44.19 0.65
CA TYR A 233 -30.74 -45.34 0.46
C TYR A 233 -29.62 -45.34 1.49
N ASP A 234 -28.91 -44.22 1.66
CA ASP A 234 -27.79 -44.10 2.57
C ASP A 234 -28.20 -44.19 4.05
N SER A 235 -29.36 -43.64 4.41
CA SER A 235 -29.90 -43.67 5.76
C SER A 235 -30.63 -44.95 6.12
N HIS A 236 -30.74 -45.90 5.17
CA HIS A 236 -31.51 -47.15 5.34
C HIS A 236 -32.97 -46.89 5.74
N ALA A 237 -33.61 -45.93 5.07
CA ALA A 237 -34.99 -45.56 5.31
C ALA A 237 -35.96 -46.79 5.14
N SER A 238 -37.12 -46.76 5.81
CA SER A 238 -38.12 -47.82 5.63
C SER A 238 -38.65 -47.81 4.20
N GLN A 239 -39.06 -49.00 3.70
CA GLN A 239 -39.60 -49.15 2.34
C GLN A 239 -40.77 -48.21 2.06
N ASP A 240 -41.66 -48.00 3.06
CA ASP A 240 -42.79 -47.08 2.92
C ASP A 240 -42.36 -45.63 2.67
N VAL A 241 -41.23 -45.21 3.25
CA VAL A 241 -40.65 -43.86 3.02
C VAL A 241 -40.13 -43.79 1.60
N VAL A 242 -39.33 -44.77 1.19
CA VAL A 242 -38.73 -44.81 -0.16
C VAL A 242 -39.84 -44.86 -1.24
N GLU A 243 -40.89 -45.68 -1.05
CA GLU A 243 -42.02 -45.72 -1.99
C GLU A 243 -42.74 -44.38 -2.13
N ARG A 244 -42.92 -43.67 -1.02
CA ARG A 244 -43.54 -42.35 -1.05
C ARG A 244 -42.67 -41.33 -1.77
N HIS A 245 -41.36 -41.30 -1.51
CA HIS A 245 -40.44 -40.36 -2.17
C HIS A 245 -40.26 -40.73 -3.64
N LEU A 246 -40.19 -42.01 -3.98
CA LEU A 246 -40.16 -42.48 -5.37
C LEU A 246 -41.42 -42.04 -6.13
N LYS A 247 -42.60 -42.18 -5.51
CA LYS A 247 -43.84 -41.69 -6.12
C LYS A 247 -43.79 -40.19 -6.35
N ASN A 248 -43.34 -39.40 -5.36
CA ASN A 248 -43.21 -37.95 -5.51
C ASN A 248 -42.21 -37.58 -6.63
N TYR A 249 -41.11 -38.31 -6.77
CA TYR A 249 -40.17 -38.13 -7.86
C TYR A 249 -40.85 -38.38 -9.22
N LEU A 250 -41.53 -39.53 -9.38
CA LEU A 250 -42.19 -39.91 -10.61
C LEU A 250 -43.31 -38.93 -11.00
N ASP A 251 -44.07 -38.42 -10.02
CA ASP A 251 -45.17 -37.46 -10.23
C ASP A 251 -44.64 -36.07 -10.69
N ASN A 252 -43.34 -35.79 -10.53
CA ASN A 252 -42.70 -34.55 -10.95
C ASN A 252 -41.85 -34.66 -12.24
N ILE A 253 -41.77 -35.85 -12.85
CA ILE A 253 -41.13 -36.00 -14.16
C ILE A 253 -41.99 -35.33 -15.24
N SER A 254 -41.37 -34.52 -16.10
CA SER A 254 -41.97 -33.97 -17.31
C SER A 254 -41.07 -34.20 -18.52
N ASP A 255 -41.63 -34.13 -19.72
CA ASP A 255 -40.91 -34.35 -20.99
C ASP A 255 -39.75 -33.36 -21.22
N SER A 256 -39.76 -32.23 -20.51
CA SER A 256 -38.74 -31.18 -20.60
C SER A 256 -37.58 -31.38 -19.65
N LEU A 257 -37.66 -32.31 -18.69
CA LEU A 257 -36.67 -32.49 -17.64
C LEU A 257 -35.81 -33.72 -17.85
N SER A 258 -34.57 -33.67 -17.43
CA SER A 258 -33.67 -34.84 -17.42
C SER A 258 -34.02 -35.76 -16.26
N VAL A 259 -34.26 -37.04 -16.57
CA VAL A 259 -34.58 -38.08 -15.60
C VAL A 259 -33.33 -38.69 -15.00
N ASP A 260 -33.25 -38.75 -13.68
CA ASP A 260 -32.17 -39.45 -12.97
C ASP A 260 -32.44 -40.97 -12.94
N TYR A 261 -32.03 -41.66 -14.00
CA TYR A 261 -32.18 -43.09 -14.13
C TYR A 261 -31.34 -43.88 -13.12
N ILE A 262 -30.20 -43.35 -12.67
CA ILE A 262 -29.40 -44.01 -11.63
C ILE A 262 -30.10 -43.92 -10.27
N GLY A 263 -30.60 -42.77 -9.88
CA GLY A 263 -31.40 -42.63 -8.65
C GLY A 263 -32.63 -43.51 -8.65
N LEU A 264 -33.31 -43.63 -9.82
CA LEU A 264 -34.43 -44.61 -9.98
C LEU A 264 -33.98 -46.06 -9.81
N ALA A 265 -32.84 -46.45 -10.42
CA ALA A 265 -32.31 -47.81 -10.29
C ALA A 265 -31.95 -48.15 -8.83
N VAL A 266 -31.36 -47.20 -8.11
CA VAL A 266 -31.06 -47.30 -6.67
C VAL A 266 -32.36 -47.55 -5.88
N ALA A 267 -33.37 -46.69 -6.06
CA ALA A 267 -34.64 -46.80 -5.34
C ALA A 267 -35.38 -48.11 -5.64
N TYR A 268 -35.49 -48.50 -6.92
CA TYR A 268 -36.12 -49.77 -7.30
C TYR A 268 -35.35 -50.99 -6.76
N SER A 269 -34.01 -50.97 -6.83
CA SER A 269 -33.18 -52.02 -6.23
C SER A 269 -33.42 -52.16 -4.73
N TYR A 270 -33.47 -50.99 -4.03
CA TYR A 270 -33.73 -50.96 -2.58
C TYR A 270 -35.11 -51.55 -2.22
N LEU A 271 -36.11 -51.34 -3.06
CA LEU A 271 -37.45 -51.86 -2.90
C LEU A 271 -37.62 -53.35 -3.42
N GLY A 272 -36.57 -54.00 -3.91
CA GLY A 272 -36.61 -55.33 -4.49
C GLY A 272 -37.31 -55.38 -5.84
N LYS A 273 -37.63 -54.26 -6.49
CA LYS A 273 -38.29 -54.20 -7.83
C LYS A 273 -37.20 -54.34 -8.92
N LEU A 274 -36.62 -55.55 -9.02
CA LEU A 274 -35.41 -55.81 -9.80
C LEU A 274 -35.58 -55.60 -11.31
N GLU A 275 -36.80 -55.84 -11.88
CA GLU A 275 -37.06 -55.58 -13.30
C GLU A 275 -37.10 -54.07 -13.62
N ASP A 276 -37.73 -53.29 -12.73
CA ASP A 276 -37.76 -51.82 -12.87
C ASP A 276 -36.36 -51.22 -12.71
N ALA A 277 -35.57 -51.73 -11.75
CA ALA A 277 -34.17 -51.32 -11.56
C ALA A 277 -33.32 -51.60 -12.81
N MET A 278 -33.47 -52.78 -13.41
CA MET A 278 -32.75 -53.16 -14.63
C MET A 278 -33.19 -52.31 -15.82
N SER A 279 -34.49 -51.99 -15.91
CA SER A 279 -35.01 -51.10 -16.96
C SER A 279 -34.42 -49.70 -16.85
N ALA A 280 -34.32 -49.15 -15.64
CA ALA A 280 -33.70 -47.85 -15.38
C ALA A 280 -32.18 -47.85 -15.72
N LEU A 281 -31.44 -48.89 -15.35
CA LEU A 281 -30.02 -49.04 -15.70
C LEU A 281 -29.82 -49.11 -17.22
N ASN A 282 -30.64 -49.87 -17.95
CA ASN A 282 -30.58 -49.93 -19.42
C ASN A 282 -30.90 -48.57 -20.08
N ALA A 283 -31.85 -47.82 -19.51
CA ALA A 283 -32.17 -46.48 -19.97
C ALA A 283 -31.01 -45.51 -19.75
N TYR A 284 -30.31 -45.63 -18.62
CA TYR A 284 -29.11 -44.83 -18.34
C TYR A 284 -27.98 -45.14 -19.32
N GLU A 285 -27.61 -46.43 -19.47
CA GLU A 285 -26.54 -46.89 -20.36
C GLU A 285 -26.78 -46.48 -21.83
N LYS A 286 -28.03 -46.49 -22.28
CA LYS A 286 -28.38 -46.06 -23.64
C LYS A 286 -28.10 -44.59 -23.92
N ASN A 287 -28.18 -43.73 -22.90
CA ASN A 287 -28.11 -42.27 -23.01
C ASN A 287 -26.80 -41.68 -22.51
N ASN A 288 -25.94 -42.46 -21.84
CA ASN A 288 -24.72 -41.99 -21.16
C ASN A 288 -23.55 -42.95 -21.41
N ASP A 289 -22.36 -42.44 -21.34
CA ASP A 289 -21.14 -43.23 -21.20
C ASP A 289 -21.04 -43.73 -19.75
N VAL A 290 -21.01 -45.07 -19.58
CA VAL A 290 -20.94 -45.72 -18.27
C VAL A 290 -19.51 -46.15 -17.91
N SER A 291 -18.52 -46.00 -18.79
CA SER A 291 -17.18 -46.58 -18.66
C SER A 291 -16.45 -46.23 -17.33
N ASP A 292 -16.75 -45.08 -16.76
CA ASP A 292 -16.17 -44.60 -15.50
C ASP A 292 -17.24 -44.28 -14.43
N ASN A 293 -18.45 -44.85 -14.50
CA ASN A 293 -19.50 -44.60 -13.54
C ASN A 293 -19.54 -45.69 -12.45
N GLN A 294 -18.91 -45.38 -11.30
CA GLN A 294 -18.81 -46.27 -10.14
C GLN A 294 -20.21 -46.71 -9.63
N LEU A 295 -21.14 -45.73 -9.47
CA LEU A 295 -22.47 -46.03 -8.93
C LEU A 295 -23.27 -46.94 -9.85
N PHE A 296 -23.18 -46.73 -11.18
CA PHE A 296 -23.83 -47.61 -12.16
C PHE A 296 -23.41 -49.05 -11.98
N TYR A 297 -22.10 -49.36 -11.95
CA TYR A 297 -21.62 -50.73 -11.82
C TYR A 297 -21.89 -51.32 -10.43
N SER A 298 -21.89 -50.50 -9.37
CA SER A 298 -22.28 -50.92 -8.03
C SER A 298 -23.74 -51.45 -8.02
N ILE A 299 -24.68 -50.68 -8.55
CA ILE A 299 -26.09 -51.05 -8.58
C ILE A 299 -26.35 -52.20 -9.57
N LEU A 300 -25.70 -52.16 -10.75
CA LEU A 300 -25.79 -53.23 -11.73
C LEU A 300 -25.35 -54.58 -11.14
N SER A 301 -24.21 -54.60 -10.45
CA SER A 301 -23.71 -55.84 -9.82
C SER A 301 -24.70 -56.39 -8.79
N LYS A 302 -25.28 -55.50 -7.95
CA LYS A 302 -26.29 -55.89 -6.94
C LYS A 302 -27.54 -56.45 -7.58
N VAL A 303 -28.11 -55.75 -8.56
CA VAL A 303 -29.35 -56.20 -9.26
C VAL A 303 -29.12 -57.52 -9.97
N LEU A 304 -28.02 -57.73 -10.65
CA LEU A 304 -27.65 -58.95 -11.32
C LEU A 304 -27.44 -60.12 -10.33
N TYR A 305 -26.82 -59.84 -9.17
CA TYR A 305 -26.65 -60.85 -8.12
C TYR A 305 -27.98 -61.30 -7.56
N GLU A 306 -28.87 -60.37 -7.22
CA GLU A 306 -30.23 -60.73 -6.68
C GLU A 306 -31.11 -61.45 -7.71
N ARG A 307 -30.89 -61.22 -9.01
CA ARG A 307 -31.50 -61.96 -10.10
C ARG A 307 -30.87 -63.33 -10.36
N GLY A 308 -29.84 -63.74 -9.63
CA GLY A 308 -29.14 -65.03 -9.78
C GLY A 308 -28.16 -65.08 -10.95
N ASN A 309 -27.86 -63.92 -11.61
CA ASN A 309 -26.88 -63.85 -12.71
C ASN A 309 -25.49 -63.56 -12.16
N TYR A 310 -24.93 -64.56 -11.44
CA TYR A 310 -23.69 -64.35 -10.67
C TYR A 310 -22.45 -64.01 -11.51
N LYS A 311 -22.37 -64.52 -12.75
CA LYS A 311 -21.26 -64.25 -13.64
C LYS A 311 -21.19 -62.74 -14.01
N ASN A 312 -22.30 -62.24 -14.55
CA ASN A 312 -22.37 -60.85 -14.97
C ASN A 312 -22.33 -59.89 -13.75
N ALA A 313 -22.87 -60.36 -12.60
CA ALA A 313 -22.72 -59.61 -11.33
C ALA A 313 -21.23 -59.45 -10.93
N PHE A 314 -20.45 -60.53 -11.06
CA PHE A 314 -19.01 -60.48 -10.78
C PHE A 314 -18.26 -59.57 -11.77
N ASP A 315 -18.60 -59.65 -13.06
CA ASP A 315 -17.99 -58.80 -14.09
C ASP A 315 -18.29 -57.31 -13.78
N ALA A 316 -19.54 -56.96 -13.46
CA ALA A 316 -19.94 -55.61 -13.06
C ALA A 316 -19.25 -55.17 -11.75
N TYR A 317 -19.13 -56.04 -10.77
CA TYR A 317 -18.40 -55.73 -9.53
C TYR A 317 -16.91 -55.50 -9.76
N SER A 318 -16.29 -56.21 -10.68
CA SER A 318 -14.88 -56.03 -11.05
C SER A 318 -14.66 -54.66 -11.67
N GLU A 319 -15.59 -54.17 -12.52
CA GLU A 319 -15.53 -52.81 -13.06
C GLU A 319 -15.74 -51.74 -11.96
N TYR A 320 -16.70 -51.97 -11.05
CA TYR A 320 -16.88 -51.12 -9.87
C TYR A 320 -15.58 -50.95 -9.08
N VAL A 321 -14.88 -52.07 -8.77
CA VAL A 321 -13.60 -52.04 -8.02
C VAL A 321 -12.50 -51.27 -8.81
N ARG A 322 -12.39 -51.57 -10.12
CA ARG A 322 -11.41 -50.91 -11.00
C ARG A 322 -11.60 -49.39 -11.00
N ILE A 323 -12.84 -48.92 -11.09
CA ILE A 323 -13.17 -47.48 -11.10
C ILE A 323 -12.90 -46.89 -9.71
N SER A 324 -13.34 -47.55 -8.64
CA SER A 324 -13.11 -47.11 -7.26
C SER A 324 -11.63 -46.90 -6.95
N ASP A 325 -10.78 -47.88 -7.30
CA ASP A 325 -9.34 -47.78 -7.09
C ASP A 325 -8.74 -46.61 -7.89
N SER A 326 -9.23 -46.36 -9.12
CA SER A 326 -8.80 -45.22 -9.95
C SER A 326 -9.22 -43.89 -9.37
N GLU A 327 -10.44 -43.80 -8.84
CA GLU A 327 -10.93 -42.56 -8.20
C GLU A 327 -10.16 -42.25 -6.91
N ASP A 328 -9.91 -43.24 -6.06
CA ASP A 328 -9.12 -43.09 -4.85
C ASP A 328 -7.71 -42.56 -5.15
N LEU A 329 -7.08 -43.08 -6.24
CA LEU A 329 -5.77 -42.57 -6.69
C LEU A 329 -5.86 -41.14 -7.17
N LYS A 330 -6.88 -40.78 -7.98
CA LYS A 330 -7.08 -39.38 -8.44
C LYS A 330 -7.29 -38.42 -7.26
N ILE A 331 -8.09 -38.84 -6.26
CA ILE A 331 -8.32 -38.08 -5.03
C ILE A 331 -6.99 -37.85 -4.30
N PHE A 332 -6.15 -38.88 -4.15
CA PHE A 332 -4.88 -38.80 -3.49
C PHE A 332 -3.92 -37.84 -4.23
N GLU A 333 -3.79 -37.98 -5.56
CA GLU A 333 -2.96 -37.13 -6.40
C GLU A 333 -3.43 -35.68 -6.36
N SER A 334 -4.74 -35.42 -6.45
CA SER A 334 -5.32 -34.07 -6.34
C SER A 334 -5.00 -33.40 -5.00
N LYS A 335 -5.14 -34.17 -3.91
CA LYS A 335 -4.81 -33.68 -2.56
C LYS A 335 -3.33 -33.39 -2.40
N ALA A 336 -2.46 -34.27 -2.92
CA ALA A 336 -1.02 -34.07 -2.88
C ALA A 336 -0.58 -32.83 -3.69
N LYS A 337 -1.12 -32.65 -4.90
CA LYS A 337 -0.88 -31.49 -5.76
C LYS A 337 -1.34 -30.20 -5.07
N TYR A 338 -2.58 -30.19 -4.54
CA TYR A 338 -3.10 -29.02 -3.83
C TYR A 338 -2.23 -28.62 -2.62
N ALA A 339 -1.80 -29.62 -1.82
CA ALA A 339 -0.91 -29.37 -0.69
C ALA A 339 0.42 -28.73 -1.12
N GLN A 340 0.98 -29.21 -2.24
CA GLN A 340 2.18 -28.62 -2.84
C GLN A 340 1.92 -27.18 -3.29
N ASP A 341 0.85 -26.91 -4.02
CA ASP A 341 0.50 -25.58 -4.53
C ASP A 341 0.23 -24.56 -3.41
N VAL A 342 -0.39 -25.01 -2.31
CA VAL A 342 -0.60 -24.20 -1.10
C VAL A 342 0.75 -23.83 -0.47
N PHE A 343 1.66 -24.83 -0.36
CA PHE A 343 3.00 -24.60 0.19
C PHE A 343 3.79 -23.61 -0.68
N ASP A 344 3.80 -23.80 -2.00
CA ASP A 344 4.54 -22.96 -2.93
C ASP A 344 4.01 -21.51 -2.92
N ARG A 345 2.68 -21.32 -2.89
CA ARG A 345 2.06 -19.98 -2.73
C ARG A 345 2.42 -19.31 -1.41
N GLU A 346 2.47 -20.08 -0.31
CA GLU A 346 2.87 -19.53 0.99
C GLU A 346 4.35 -19.16 1.00
N LEU A 347 5.19 -19.94 0.32
CA LEU A 347 6.62 -19.65 0.14
C LEU A 347 6.83 -18.38 -0.69
N GLU A 348 6.13 -18.23 -1.81
CA GLU A 348 6.16 -17.02 -2.64
C GLU A 348 5.68 -15.79 -1.86
N ARG A 349 4.59 -15.92 -1.09
CA ARG A 349 4.09 -14.85 -0.24
C ARG A 349 5.13 -14.41 0.79
N ARG A 350 5.82 -15.36 1.43
CA ARG A 350 6.91 -15.06 2.38
C ARG A 350 8.09 -14.38 1.69
N ASN A 351 8.48 -14.84 0.52
CA ASN A 351 9.56 -14.24 -0.26
C ASN A 351 9.24 -12.79 -0.65
N MET A 352 8.02 -12.53 -1.15
CA MET A 352 7.58 -11.16 -1.45
C MET A 352 7.54 -10.25 -0.22
N MET A 353 7.12 -10.77 0.95
CA MET A 353 7.16 -10.00 2.19
C MET A 353 8.60 -9.70 2.62
N PHE A 354 9.52 -10.66 2.48
CA PHE A 354 10.93 -10.47 2.77
C PHE A 354 11.58 -9.44 1.82
N GLU A 355 11.31 -9.50 0.53
CA GLU A 355 11.78 -8.50 -0.45
C GLU A 355 11.28 -7.08 -0.09
N ARG A 356 9.99 -6.93 0.24
CA ARG A 356 9.44 -5.65 0.70
C ARG A 356 10.11 -5.16 1.98
N PHE A 357 10.34 -6.06 2.93
CA PHE A 357 11.07 -5.74 4.17
C PHE A 357 12.50 -5.25 3.87
N CYS A 358 13.23 -5.90 2.96
CA CYS A 358 14.57 -5.48 2.54
C CYS A 358 14.55 -4.08 1.90
N VAL A 359 13.59 -3.80 1.02
CA VAL A 359 13.42 -2.48 0.38
C VAL A 359 13.13 -1.40 1.43
N TYR A 360 12.17 -1.63 2.34
CA TYR A 360 11.87 -0.65 3.40
C TYR A 360 13.03 -0.43 4.36
N SER A 361 13.77 -1.48 4.70
CA SER A 361 14.98 -1.39 5.52
C SER A 361 16.05 -0.54 4.84
N ALA A 362 16.30 -0.74 3.55
CA ALA A 362 17.25 0.05 2.77
C ALA A 362 16.84 1.54 2.73
N LEU A 363 15.56 1.83 2.47
CA LEU A 363 15.03 3.20 2.50
C LEU A 363 15.19 3.86 3.88
N PHE A 364 14.94 3.12 4.94
CA PHE A 364 15.13 3.60 6.32
C PHE A 364 16.59 3.97 6.60
N PHE A 365 17.55 3.13 6.18
CA PHE A 365 18.99 3.44 6.31
C PHE A 365 19.40 4.67 5.49
N ILE A 366 18.88 4.83 4.28
CA ILE A 366 19.13 6.04 3.46
C ILE A 366 18.63 7.30 4.20
N ILE A 367 17.42 7.25 4.77
CA ILE A 367 16.85 8.37 5.54
C ILE A 367 17.77 8.72 6.73
N ILE A 368 18.26 7.72 7.47
CA ILE A 368 19.19 7.95 8.58
C ILE A 368 20.47 8.62 8.09
N ILE A 369 21.06 8.15 6.99
CA ILE A 369 22.28 8.73 6.42
C ILE A 369 22.05 10.21 6.05
N VAL A 370 20.92 10.53 5.40
CA VAL A 370 20.57 11.91 5.02
C VAL A 370 20.38 12.78 6.26
N LEU A 371 19.74 12.28 7.32
CA LEU A 371 19.57 13.01 8.58
C LEU A 371 20.92 13.29 9.25
N VAL A 372 21.80 12.30 9.33
CA VAL A 372 23.14 12.47 9.91
C VAL A 372 23.95 13.48 9.09
N ALA A 373 23.94 13.36 7.76
CA ALA A 373 24.61 14.30 6.87
C ALA A 373 24.08 15.74 7.08
N SER A 374 22.76 15.91 7.18
CA SER A 374 22.11 17.20 7.43
C SER A 374 22.53 17.82 8.76
N ILE A 375 22.67 17.03 9.81
CA ILE A 375 23.13 17.48 11.13
C ILE A 375 24.60 17.92 11.04
N VAL A 376 25.46 17.14 10.38
CA VAL A 376 26.89 17.47 10.21
C VAL A 376 27.06 18.75 9.39
N ILE A 377 26.36 18.87 8.27
CA ILE A 377 26.36 20.08 7.43
C ILE A 377 25.85 21.30 8.23
N GLY A 378 24.74 21.12 8.96
CA GLY A 378 24.17 22.16 9.81
C GLY A 378 25.15 22.66 10.90
N LYS A 379 25.90 21.74 11.53
CA LYS A 379 26.98 22.12 12.47
C LYS A 379 28.09 22.88 11.77
N LYS A 380 28.55 22.45 10.60
CA LYS A 380 29.61 23.12 9.82
C LYS A 380 29.18 24.52 9.37
N ILE A 381 27.94 24.69 8.92
CA ILE A 381 27.40 26.01 8.55
C ILE A 381 27.32 26.94 9.76
N ARG A 382 26.92 26.45 10.95
CA ARG A 382 26.87 27.29 12.17
C ARG A 382 28.27 27.74 12.59
N LEU A 383 29.25 26.85 12.54
CA LEU A 383 30.66 27.20 12.82
C LEU A 383 31.15 28.27 11.86
N TYR A 384 30.95 28.07 10.56
CA TYR A 384 31.34 29.03 9.52
C TYR A 384 30.67 30.40 9.72
N ARG A 385 29.37 30.44 10.02
CA ARG A 385 28.66 31.72 10.32
C ARG A 385 29.22 32.41 11.55
N LYS A 386 29.60 31.65 12.58
CA LYS A 386 30.19 32.20 13.79
C LYS A 386 31.55 32.84 13.49
N GLU A 387 32.43 32.15 12.74
CA GLU A 387 33.73 32.69 12.32
C GLU A 387 33.56 33.96 11.48
N GLN A 388 32.61 33.99 10.54
CA GLN A 388 32.34 35.19 9.72
C GLN A 388 31.87 36.38 10.57
N THR A 389 31.05 36.12 11.60
CA THR A 389 30.58 37.20 12.50
C THR A 389 31.72 37.74 13.34
N GLU A 390 32.62 36.88 13.84
CA GLU A 390 33.79 37.26 14.62
C GLU A 390 34.78 38.09 13.76
N LEU A 391 35.01 37.64 12.52
CA LEU A 391 35.87 38.33 11.57
C LEU A 391 35.33 39.73 11.23
N LYS A 392 34.01 39.85 11.01
CA LYS A 392 33.37 41.14 10.73
C LYS A 392 33.52 42.12 11.89
N ALA A 393 33.34 41.63 13.13
CA ALA A 393 33.53 42.46 14.31
C ALA A 393 34.99 42.98 14.46
N MET A 394 35.97 42.12 14.17
CA MET A 394 37.40 42.53 14.20
C MET A 394 37.74 43.55 13.12
N LEU A 395 37.18 43.43 11.92
CA LEU A 395 37.38 44.42 10.84
C LEU A 395 36.80 45.78 11.23
N GLU A 396 35.62 45.78 11.87
CA GLU A 396 34.96 46.99 12.35
C GLU A 396 35.78 47.67 13.45
N ASP A 397 36.31 46.90 14.43
CA ASP A 397 37.20 47.39 15.47
C ASP A 397 38.48 48.00 14.88
N ALA A 398 39.11 47.35 13.89
CA ALA A 398 40.32 47.86 13.23
C ALA A 398 40.05 49.17 12.44
N ALA A 399 38.90 49.22 11.76
CA ALA A 399 38.50 50.41 11.01
C ALA A 399 38.25 51.61 11.95
N ASN A 400 37.59 51.38 13.09
CA ASN A 400 37.36 52.40 14.11
C ASN A 400 38.70 52.94 14.72
N GLU A 401 39.65 52.04 15.01
CA GLU A 401 40.97 52.38 15.53
C GLU A 401 41.75 53.26 14.53
N ILE A 402 41.67 52.93 13.22
CA ILE A 402 42.28 53.78 12.17
C ILE A 402 41.66 55.19 12.15
N GLU A 403 40.35 55.30 12.29
CA GLU A 403 39.66 56.60 12.27
C GLU A 403 40.06 57.47 13.47
N GLU A 404 40.17 56.87 14.67
CA GLU A 404 40.63 57.56 15.86
C GLU A 404 42.10 58.03 15.73
N LEU A 405 42.96 57.13 15.23
CA LEU A 405 44.37 57.49 15.00
C LEU A 405 44.54 58.64 13.97
N LYS A 406 43.68 58.66 12.93
CA LYS A 406 43.65 59.78 11.97
C LYS A 406 43.19 61.06 12.62
N LYS A 407 42.17 61.04 13.49
CA LYS A 407 41.72 62.25 14.24
C LYS A 407 42.80 62.77 15.16
N ILE A 408 43.58 61.93 15.84
CA ILE A 408 44.70 62.29 16.68
C ILE A 408 45.80 62.95 15.82
N LYS A 409 46.09 62.43 14.64
CA LYS A 409 47.06 62.96 13.69
C LYS A 409 46.67 64.34 13.17
N GLU A 410 45.39 64.62 12.95
CA GLU A 410 44.86 65.87 12.42
C GLU A 410 44.80 67.00 13.48
N ASN A 411 44.58 66.61 14.75
CA ASN A 411 44.30 67.59 15.83
C ASN A 411 45.50 68.04 16.62
N GLY A 412 46.79 67.67 16.33
CA GLY A 412 47.91 67.93 17.22
C GLY A 412 49.20 68.45 16.56
N LEU A 413 49.89 69.33 17.25
CA LEU A 413 51.31 69.53 17.10
C LEU A 413 52.04 68.29 17.65
N LEU A 414 52.21 67.29 16.78
CA LEU A 414 52.82 66.01 17.16
C LEU A 414 54.33 66.07 16.98
N ASP A 415 55.06 65.54 17.99
CA ASP A 415 56.50 65.27 17.89
C ASP A 415 56.73 64.18 16.80
N ASP A 416 57.85 64.28 16.06
CA ASP A 416 58.18 63.35 14.95
C ASP A 416 58.16 61.87 15.37
N ASN A 417 58.48 61.59 16.62
CA ASN A 417 58.46 60.24 17.18
C ASN A 417 57.03 59.68 17.33
N LEU A 418 56.09 60.48 17.81
CA LEU A 418 54.66 60.14 17.91
C LEU A 418 53.98 60.00 16.55
N LEU A 419 54.37 60.85 15.59
CA LEU A 419 53.91 60.79 14.21
C LEU A 419 54.34 59.44 13.55
N GLY A 420 55.60 59.02 13.84
CA GLY A 420 56.12 57.73 13.41
C GLY A 420 55.29 56.56 13.92
N ILE A 421 54.98 56.53 15.23
CA ILE A 421 54.19 55.48 15.87
C ILE A 421 52.77 55.44 15.32
N ILE A 422 52.12 56.59 15.10
CA ILE A 422 50.76 56.66 14.53
C ILE A 422 50.73 56.10 13.09
N ASN A 423 51.69 56.53 12.26
CA ASN A 423 51.78 56.11 10.87
C ASN A 423 52.06 54.58 10.75
N GLU A 424 52.95 54.03 11.58
CA GLU A 424 53.24 52.61 11.64
C GLU A 424 51.98 51.82 12.03
N ARG A 425 51.24 52.28 13.03
CA ARG A 425 50.04 51.67 13.50
C ARG A 425 48.89 51.66 12.45
N ILE A 426 48.68 52.79 11.79
CA ILE A 426 47.71 52.88 10.68
C ILE A 426 48.13 51.98 9.53
N SER A 427 49.41 51.84 9.20
CA SER A 427 49.91 50.95 8.17
C SER A 427 49.64 49.51 8.50
N LEU A 428 49.94 49.08 9.72
CA LEU A 428 49.67 47.70 10.21
C LEU A 428 48.17 47.34 10.18
N LEU A 429 47.30 48.25 10.63
CA LEU A 429 45.85 48.01 10.62
C LEU A 429 45.27 47.97 9.20
N ASN A 430 45.78 48.87 8.30
CA ASN A 430 45.35 48.79 6.88
C ASN A 430 45.82 47.51 6.19
N GLU A 431 47.03 47.04 6.48
CA GLU A 431 47.49 45.72 5.97
C GLU A 431 46.66 44.59 6.51
N TYR A 432 46.32 44.60 7.81
CA TYR A 432 45.39 43.63 8.42
C TYR A 432 44.03 43.60 7.73
N ILE A 433 43.41 44.77 7.50
CA ILE A 433 42.12 44.85 6.80
C ILE A 433 42.26 44.32 5.37
N LYS A 434 43.32 44.68 4.65
CA LYS A 434 43.57 44.26 3.27
C LYS A 434 43.73 42.73 3.15
N GLU A 435 44.52 42.09 4.02
CA GLU A 435 44.70 40.65 4.01
C GLU A 435 43.43 39.90 4.41
N THR A 436 42.73 40.40 5.42
CA THR A 436 41.46 39.81 5.86
C THR A 436 40.39 39.86 4.76
N MET A 437 40.36 40.96 3.97
CA MET A 437 39.44 41.11 2.84
C MET A 437 39.86 40.33 1.60
N SER A 438 41.15 39.94 1.48
CA SER A 438 41.64 39.18 0.30
C SER A 438 41.19 37.71 0.25
N GLY A 439 40.47 37.20 1.27
CA GLY A 439 39.84 35.88 1.26
C GLY A 439 40.80 34.72 1.48
N VAL A 440 42.03 34.97 1.95
CA VAL A 440 42.91 33.88 2.40
C VAL A 440 42.31 33.25 3.65
N GLN A 441 42.06 31.95 3.64
CA GLN A 441 41.53 31.19 4.78
C GLN A 441 42.59 31.02 5.88
N ILE A 442 42.88 32.11 6.56
CA ILE A 442 43.69 32.10 7.79
C ILE A 442 42.75 32.29 8.95
N SER A 443 42.87 31.51 10.04
CA SER A 443 42.05 31.77 11.22
C SER A 443 42.27 33.20 11.71
N ALA A 444 41.20 33.85 12.19
CA ALA A 444 41.30 35.24 12.70
C ALA A 444 42.41 35.42 13.76
N SER A 445 42.72 34.37 14.50
CA SER A 445 43.79 34.29 15.49
C SER A 445 45.18 34.26 14.84
N GLU A 446 45.37 33.46 13.78
CA GLU A 446 46.67 33.37 13.06
C GLU A 446 46.97 34.65 12.29
N CYS A 447 45.95 35.26 11.69
CA CYS A 447 46.07 36.55 11.01
C CYS A 447 46.51 37.64 11.99
N MET A 448 45.85 37.76 13.14
CA MET A 448 46.20 38.73 14.14
C MET A 448 47.60 38.51 14.73
N ASN A 449 48.00 37.27 14.97
CA ASN A 449 49.32 36.92 15.50
C ASN A 449 50.47 37.22 14.50
N SER A 450 50.22 37.13 13.19
CA SER A 450 51.21 37.50 12.15
C SER A 450 51.46 39.01 12.08
N PHE A 451 50.43 39.81 12.38
CA PHE A 451 50.51 41.27 12.39
C PHE A 451 51.13 41.83 13.67
N ILE A 452 50.86 41.19 14.82
CA ILE A 452 51.46 41.62 16.09
C ILE A 452 52.75 40.80 16.34
N LYS A 453 53.77 41.05 15.55
CA LYS A 453 55.07 40.38 15.70
C LYS A 453 55.70 40.62 17.05
N ASP A 454 55.54 41.88 17.57
CA ASP A 454 56.03 42.30 18.88
C ASP A 454 54.83 42.78 19.73
N LYS A 455 54.34 41.95 20.62
CA LYS A 455 53.21 42.22 21.53
C LYS A 455 53.56 43.29 22.55
N GLU A 456 54.84 43.38 22.98
CA GLU A 456 55.31 44.37 23.93
C GLU A 456 55.35 45.72 23.26
N HIS A 457 55.86 45.83 22.05
CA HIS A 457 55.87 47.05 21.26
C HIS A 457 54.43 47.52 20.93
N PHE A 458 53.52 46.66 20.63
CA PHE A 458 52.08 46.96 20.42
C PHE A 458 51.43 47.56 21.68
N LEU A 459 51.69 47.02 22.84
CA LEU A 459 51.18 47.52 24.13
C LEU A 459 51.82 48.86 24.50
N GLU A 460 53.13 48.98 24.30
CA GLU A 460 53.88 50.18 24.59
C GLU A 460 53.45 51.34 23.67
N SER A 461 53.33 51.12 22.39
CA SER A 461 52.82 52.11 21.44
C SER A 461 51.39 52.57 21.79
N THR A 462 50.51 51.66 22.22
CA THR A 462 49.17 51.99 22.70
C THR A 462 49.24 52.92 23.93
N ARG A 463 50.10 52.61 24.89
CA ARG A 463 50.29 53.39 26.12
C ARG A 463 50.85 54.79 25.83
N ILE A 464 51.80 54.88 24.92
CA ILE A 464 52.40 56.18 24.51
C ILE A 464 51.33 57.06 23.85
N LEU A 465 50.52 56.50 22.94
CA LEU A 465 49.42 57.23 22.29
C LEU A 465 48.43 57.78 23.32
N PHE A 466 48.07 57.00 24.31
CA PHE A 466 47.15 57.41 25.37
C PHE A 466 47.81 58.44 26.35
N ARG A 467 49.09 58.31 26.61
CA ARG A 467 49.82 59.31 27.44
C ARG A 467 49.80 60.68 26.78
N PHE A 468 49.78 60.71 25.46
CA PHE A 468 49.66 61.93 24.70
C PHE A 468 48.22 62.46 24.63
N SER A 469 47.27 61.63 24.27
CA SER A 469 45.87 62.06 24.08
C SER A 469 45.12 62.26 25.40
N HIS A 470 45.46 61.52 26.45
CA HIS A 470 44.77 61.53 27.75
C HIS A 470 45.78 61.54 28.92
N PRO A 471 46.60 62.56 29.04
CA PRO A 471 47.72 62.60 30.00
C PRO A 471 47.25 62.52 31.48
N LYS A 472 46.14 63.15 31.80
CA LYS A 472 45.60 63.12 33.17
C LYS A 472 45.06 61.71 33.51
N PHE A 473 44.42 61.04 32.57
CA PHE A 473 43.95 59.66 32.72
C PHE A 473 45.13 58.70 32.93
N MET A 474 46.16 58.78 32.15
CA MET A 474 47.36 57.96 32.31
C MET A 474 48.05 58.17 33.66
N LYS A 475 48.14 59.40 34.11
CA LYS A 475 48.66 59.73 35.46
C LYS A 475 47.83 59.17 36.59
N TYR A 476 46.48 59.11 36.40
CA TYR A 476 45.57 58.48 37.35
C TYR A 476 45.81 56.95 37.44
N LEU A 477 46.01 56.27 36.32
CA LEU A 477 46.32 54.85 36.29
C LEU A 477 47.63 54.49 36.98
N GLU A 478 48.65 55.34 36.79
CA GLU A 478 49.95 55.22 37.46
C GLU A 478 49.85 55.41 38.98
N GLN A 479 49.04 56.34 39.45
CA GLN A 479 48.82 56.63 40.87
C GLN A 479 48.10 55.51 41.59
N HIS A 480 47.28 54.72 40.87
CA HIS A 480 46.54 53.55 41.43
C HIS A 480 47.36 52.27 41.29
N GLY A 481 48.65 52.34 41.04
CA GLY A 481 49.56 51.19 41.07
C GLY A 481 49.36 50.18 39.96
N LEU A 482 48.82 50.59 38.80
CA LEU A 482 48.74 49.73 37.63
C LEU A 482 50.12 49.64 36.96
N ASN A 483 50.54 48.41 36.65
CA ASN A 483 51.79 48.19 35.93
C ASN A 483 51.64 48.54 34.44
N VAL A 484 52.77 48.63 33.70
CA VAL A 484 52.81 49.01 32.26
C VAL A 484 51.82 48.17 31.42
N TRP A 485 51.74 46.84 31.63
CA TRP A 485 50.82 45.95 30.94
C TRP A 485 49.36 46.29 31.26
N GLU A 486 49.04 46.50 32.55
CA GLU A 486 47.69 46.83 33.01
C GLU A 486 47.22 48.19 32.47
N GLN A 487 48.10 49.20 32.42
CA GLN A 487 47.83 50.51 31.80
C GLN A 487 47.51 50.38 30.30
N SER A 488 48.32 49.61 29.56
CA SER A 488 48.09 49.33 28.14
C SER A 488 46.75 48.60 27.87
N VAL A 489 46.43 47.67 28.72
CA VAL A 489 45.12 46.96 28.63
C VAL A 489 43.93 47.88 28.94
N CYS A 490 44.07 48.79 29.93
CA CYS A 490 43.05 49.83 30.20
C CYS A 490 42.82 50.74 28.99
N CYS A 491 43.86 51.10 28.29
CA CYS A 491 43.78 51.91 27.06
C CYS A 491 43.04 51.17 25.96
N LEU A 492 43.33 49.87 25.75
CA LEU A 492 42.61 49.03 24.76
C LEU A 492 41.14 48.84 25.11
N VAL A 493 40.79 48.62 26.40
CA VAL A 493 39.42 48.50 26.87
C VAL A 493 38.64 49.80 26.71
N LEU A 494 39.27 50.95 26.96
CA LEU A 494 38.67 52.28 26.78
C LEU A 494 38.34 52.52 25.30
N ASN A 495 39.19 52.06 24.37
CA ASN A 495 38.97 52.08 22.92
C ASN A 495 37.96 51.00 22.43
N GLY A 496 37.22 50.41 23.32
CA GLY A 496 36.13 49.47 22.95
C GLY A 496 36.56 48.04 22.71
N VAL A 497 37.85 47.68 22.90
CA VAL A 497 38.31 46.31 22.71
C VAL A 497 37.73 45.40 23.80
N GLN A 498 36.83 44.50 23.42
CA GLN A 498 36.19 43.57 24.33
C GLN A 498 37.15 42.45 24.80
N SER A 499 36.80 41.72 25.87
CA SER A 499 37.62 40.65 26.46
C SER A 499 38.06 39.60 25.45
N LYS A 500 37.21 39.30 24.46
CA LYS A 500 37.52 38.36 23.37
C LYS A 500 38.55 38.92 22.39
N GLY A 501 38.46 40.19 22.06
CA GLY A 501 39.46 40.90 21.25
C GLY A 501 40.81 41.00 21.97
N LEU A 502 40.81 41.27 23.28
CA LEU A 502 42.02 41.22 24.11
C LEU A 502 42.66 39.84 24.17
N SER A 503 41.83 38.75 24.30
CA SER A 503 42.30 37.39 24.27
C SER A 503 43.05 37.07 22.97
N LEU A 504 42.52 37.48 21.83
CA LEU A 504 43.13 37.31 20.52
C LEU A 504 44.37 38.20 20.31
N LYS A 505 44.31 39.50 20.65
CA LYS A 505 45.40 40.44 20.49
C LYS A 505 46.61 40.12 21.38
N LEU A 506 46.38 39.57 22.57
CA LEU A 506 47.42 39.32 23.58
C LEU A 506 47.81 37.86 23.75
N ASP A 507 47.15 36.97 23.01
CA ASP A 507 47.38 35.51 23.04
C ASP A 507 47.22 34.88 24.45
N TYR A 508 46.17 35.29 25.14
CA TYR A 508 45.74 34.70 26.41
C TYR A 508 44.40 34.03 26.27
N SER A 509 44.10 33.00 27.08
CA SER A 509 42.74 32.46 27.15
C SER A 509 41.75 33.53 27.62
N THR A 510 40.49 33.45 27.15
CA THR A 510 39.42 34.35 27.58
C THR A 510 39.21 34.34 29.10
N GLY A 511 39.40 33.18 29.77
CA GLY A 511 39.39 33.06 31.21
C GLY A 511 40.53 33.80 31.90
N THR A 512 41.75 33.72 31.35
CA THR A 512 42.93 34.42 31.86
C THR A 512 42.74 35.93 31.74
N ILE A 513 42.25 36.44 30.59
CA ILE A 513 41.93 37.85 30.40
C ILE A 513 40.85 38.30 31.39
N GLY A 514 39.76 37.53 31.57
CA GLY A 514 38.69 37.83 32.52
C GLY A 514 39.23 38.02 33.96
N ASN A 515 40.12 37.11 34.39
CA ASN A 515 40.76 37.23 35.71
C ASN A 515 41.64 38.48 35.83
N LYS A 516 42.46 38.78 34.81
CA LYS A 516 43.33 39.98 34.78
C LYS A 516 42.48 41.26 34.79
N LEU A 517 41.41 41.36 34.01
CA LEU A 517 40.49 42.50 34.02
C LEU A 517 39.78 42.67 35.37
N SER A 518 39.45 41.56 36.05
CA SER A 518 38.91 41.60 37.41
C SER A 518 39.93 42.17 38.43
N CYS A 519 41.21 41.81 38.29
CA CYS A 519 42.28 42.39 39.11
C CYS A 519 42.46 43.89 38.91
N ILE A 520 42.47 44.33 37.65
CA ILE A 520 42.54 45.77 37.29
C ILE A 520 41.34 46.50 37.88
N ARG A 521 40.14 46.01 37.76
CA ARG A 521 38.92 46.57 38.32
C ARG A 521 39.02 46.76 39.84
N LYS A 522 39.54 45.77 40.58
CA LYS A 522 39.75 45.86 42.04
C LYS A 522 40.76 46.96 42.42
N LYS A 523 41.84 47.16 41.65
CA LYS A 523 42.82 48.20 41.89
C LYS A 523 42.24 49.61 41.70
N LEU A 524 41.39 49.77 40.67
CA LEU A 524 40.76 51.07 40.33
C LEU A 524 39.56 51.38 41.27
N ALA A 525 39.01 50.46 41.97
CA ALA A 525 37.89 50.64 42.91
C ALA A 525 38.34 50.77 44.37
N ASP A 526 39.60 50.96 44.64
CA ASP A 526 40.20 51.07 46.00
C ASP A 526 39.76 49.97 46.96
N GLY A 527 39.64 48.75 46.42
CA GLY A 527 39.24 47.55 47.21
C GLY A 527 37.75 47.39 47.48
N GLN A 528 36.88 48.26 47.03
CA GLN A 528 35.42 48.07 47.07
C GLN A 528 34.94 47.15 45.95
N ASP A 529 33.93 46.32 46.21
CA ASP A 529 33.36 45.43 45.19
C ASP A 529 32.44 46.20 44.25
N ASP A 530 33.07 46.94 43.33
CA ASP A 530 32.35 47.67 42.28
C ASP A 530 31.91 46.70 41.15
N ARG A 531 30.61 46.45 41.05
CA ARG A 531 30.03 45.51 40.09
C ARG A 531 29.87 46.10 38.69
N ARG A 532 30.23 47.35 38.45
CA ARG A 532 30.18 47.97 37.11
C ARG A 532 31.19 47.33 36.18
N GLU A 533 30.89 47.30 34.90
CA GLU A 533 31.86 46.84 33.90
C GLU A 533 33.10 47.75 33.88
N LEU A 534 34.27 47.18 33.68
CA LEU A 534 35.54 47.92 33.65
C LEU A 534 35.52 49.08 32.65
N VAL A 535 34.89 48.88 31.47
CA VAL A 535 34.70 49.93 30.44
C VAL A 535 33.98 51.13 31.02
N THR A 536 32.94 50.95 31.80
CA THR A 536 32.16 52.04 32.43
C THR A 536 32.99 52.79 33.47
N ILE A 537 33.77 52.03 34.26
CA ILE A 537 34.69 52.64 35.27
C ILE A 537 35.77 53.53 34.57
N LEU A 538 36.42 52.98 33.53
CA LEU A 538 37.43 53.68 32.77
C LEU A 538 36.87 54.90 32.04
N LYS A 539 35.69 54.84 31.45
CA LYS A 539 35.02 55.98 30.81
C LYS A 539 34.74 57.11 31.83
N ASN A 540 34.25 56.77 33.00
CA ASN A 540 33.97 57.73 34.07
C ASN A 540 35.26 58.39 34.57
N ILE A 541 36.34 57.64 34.77
CA ILE A 541 37.64 58.16 35.19
C ILE A 541 38.16 59.08 34.10
N CYS A 542 38.14 58.71 32.84
CA CYS A 542 38.60 59.52 31.74
C CYS A 542 37.85 60.87 31.64
N SER A 543 36.48 60.80 31.70
CA SER A 543 35.66 62.03 31.67
C SER A 543 35.86 62.97 32.89
N MET A 544 36.05 62.39 34.09
CA MET A 544 36.32 63.20 35.31
C MET A 544 37.70 63.86 35.31
N GLN A 545 38.66 63.30 34.62
CA GLN A 545 40.03 63.82 34.58
C GLN A 545 40.20 64.82 33.45
N GLU A 546 39.41 64.80 32.39
CA GLU A 546 39.47 65.81 31.27
C GLU A 546 38.68 67.06 31.58
N SER A 547 37.73 67.06 32.50
CA SER A 547 37.05 68.20 33.04
C SER A 547 37.96 68.91 34.07
#